data_cfc645d981c4f7f9dc80c40dc2c9f66a
#
_entry.id   cfc645d981c4f7f9dc80c40dc2c9f66a
#
_cell.length_a   1.000
_cell.length_b   1.000
_cell.length_c   1.000
_cell.angle_alpha   90.00
_cell.angle_beta   90.00
_cell.angle_gamma   90.00
#
_symmetry.space_group_name_H-M   'P 1'
#
loop_
_entity.id
_entity.type
_entity.pdbx_description
1 polymer ?
#
loop_
_entity_poly.entity_id
_entity_poly.type
_entity_poly.pdbx_seq_one_letter_code
_entity_poly.pdbx_strand_id
1 'polypeptide(L)'
;MSLDLDQVVADAQTAFASVEDNASLENEKARFLGKSGVLTDLLKGLGKLDPETRKTEGARINQAKSRVEEALTARRQALADALMNARLAAEAIDVTLP
;
A
#
# COMPACT_ATOMS: atom_id res chain seq x y z
N MET A 1 4.38 23.07 7.61
CA MET A 1 4.11 22.42 6.43
C MET A 1 3.76 20.99 6.61
N SER A 2 2.85 20.58 5.88
CA SER A 2 2.42 19.25 6.03
C SER A 2 3.40 18.27 5.46
N LEU A 3 3.15 17.01 5.66
CA LEU A 3 3.98 15.97 5.11
C LEU A 3 3.91 16.02 3.61
N ASP A 4 5.01 15.66 2.99
CA ASP A 4 5.08 15.57 1.56
C ASP A 4 4.37 14.26 1.16
N LEU A 5 3.27 14.38 0.46
CA LEU A 5 2.50 13.21 0.05
C LEU A 5 3.31 12.29 -0.87
N ASP A 6 4.16 12.87 -1.71
CA ASP A 6 5.00 12.05 -2.58
C ASP A 6 5.97 11.23 -1.74
N GLN A 7 6.48 11.81 -0.66
CA GLN A 7 7.37 11.10 0.24
C GLN A 7 6.62 9.97 0.96
N VAL A 8 5.39 10.23 1.37
CA VAL A 8 4.57 9.21 2.02
C VAL A 8 4.34 8.04 1.07
N VAL A 9 4.02 8.34 -0.18
CA VAL A 9 3.80 7.30 -1.18
C VAL A 9 5.09 6.51 -1.41
N ALA A 10 6.22 7.20 -1.52
CA ALA A 10 7.52 6.56 -1.72
C ALA A 10 7.87 5.67 -0.54
N ASP A 11 7.63 6.15 0.68
CA ASP A 11 7.90 5.37 1.88
C ASP A 11 7.02 4.11 1.91
N ALA A 12 5.76 4.25 1.54
CA ALA A 12 4.85 3.11 1.51
C ALA A 12 5.30 2.09 0.46
N GLN A 13 5.67 2.54 -0.72
CA GLN A 13 6.14 1.65 -1.77
C GLN A 13 7.39 0.91 -1.34
N THR A 14 8.32 1.61 -0.69
CA THR A 14 9.54 1.00 -0.19
C THR A 14 9.23 -0.02 0.91
N ALA A 15 8.34 0.34 1.82
CA ALA A 15 7.95 -0.56 2.90
C ALA A 15 7.31 -1.83 2.36
N PHE A 16 6.39 -1.68 1.41
CA PHE A 16 5.72 -2.83 0.82
C PHE A 16 6.69 -3.71 0.02
N ALA A 17 7.64 -3.10 -0.65
CA ALA A 17 8.64 -3.84 -1.41
C ALA A 17 9.59 -4.62 -0.50
N SER A 18 9.73 -4.17 0.74
CA SER A 18 10.62 -4.84 1.69
C SER A 18 9.97 -6.00 2.42
N VAL A 19 8.65 -6.12 2.39
CA VAL A 19 7.98 -7.21 3.09
C VAL A 19 8.11 -8.50 2.30
N GLU A 20 8.15 -9.59 2.99
CA GLU A 20 8.31 -10.90 2.38
C GLU A 20 7.10 -11.81 2.56
N ASP A 21 6.14 -11.40 3.37
CA ASP A 21 4.93 -12.20 3.59
C ASP A 21 3.73 -11.30 3.77
N ASN A 22 2.54 -11.89 3.73
CA ASN A 22 1.30 -11.14 3.84
C ASN A 22 1.10 -10.52 5.22
N ALA A 23 1.58 -11.16 6.28
CA ALA A 23 1.45 -10.62 7.62
C ALA A 23 2.22 -9.31 7.75
N SER A 24 3.46 -9.27 7.26
CA SER A 24 4.25 -8.06 7.26
C SER A 24 3.62 -7.00 6.38
N LEU A 25 3.06 -7.40 5.24
CA LEU A 25 2.39 -6.48 4.33
C LEU A 25 1.19 -5.83 5.02
N GLU A 26 0.40 -6.59 5.76
CA GLU A 26 -0.73 -6.06 6.48
C GLU A 26 -0.30 -5.10 7.58
N ASN A 27 0.82 -5.37 8.24
CA ASN A 27 1.37 -4.47 9.24
C ASN A 27 1.77 -3.14 8.61
N GLU A 28 2.43 -3.18 7.45
CA GLU A 28 2.81 -1.96 6.75
C GLU A 28 1.58 -1.20 6.24
N LYS A 29 0.57 -1.93 5.78
CA LYS A 29 -0.68 -1.33 5.37
C LYS A 29 -1.29 -0.53 6.52
N ALA A 30 -1.31 -1.11 7.71
CA ALA A 30 -1.87 -0.45 8.88
C ALA A 30 -1.10 0.83 9.24
N ARG A 31 0.19 0.85 9.00
CA ARG A 31 1.00 2.04 9.29
C ARG A 31 0.62 3.22 8.40
N PHE A 32 0.18 2.97 7.18
CA PHE A 32 -0.16 4.04 6.24
C PHE A 32 -1.66 4.24 6.09
N LEU A 33 -2.42 3.16 6.12
CA LEU A 33 -3.85 3.20 5.84
C LEU A 33 -4.74 2.84 7.04
N GLY A 34 -4.16 2.45 8.16
CA GLY A 34 -4.92 2.06 9.34
C GLY A 34 -5.51 3.26 10.08
N LYS A 35 -6.21 3.02 11.16
CA LYS A 35 -6.84 4.08 11.94
C LYS A 35 -5.87 5.14 12.42
N SER A 36 -4.64 4.74 12.71
CA SER A 36 -3.61 5.67 13.13
C SER A 36 -2.57 5.85 12.05
N GLY A 37 -2.89 5.47 10.82
CA GLY A 37 -1.95 5.56 9.73
C GLY A 37 -1.66 7.00 9.31
N VAL A 38 -0.56 7.18 8.62
CA VAL A 38 -0.13 8.49 8.16
C VAL A 38 -1.19 9.17 7.32
N LEU A 39 -1.78 8.46 6.36
CA LEU A 39 -2.80 9.03 5.49
C LEU A 39 -4.08 9.34 6.26
N THR A 40 -4.43 8.51 7.22
CA THR A 40 -5.61 8.74 8.05
C THR A 40 -5.41 10.00 8.90
N ASP A 41 -4.22 10.20 9.44
CA ASP A 41 -3.92 11.41 10.21
C ASP A 41 -4.01 12.65 9.33
N LEU A 42 -3.55 12.56 8.09
CA LEU A 42 -3.66 13.68 7.16
C LEU A 42 -5.13 14.00 6.87
N LEU A 43 -5.95 12.99 6.71
CA LEU A 43 -7.39 13.19 6.50
C LEU A 43 -8.04 13.83 7.72
N LYS A 44 -7.66 13.44 8.92
CA LYS A 44 -8.18 14.03 10.14
C LYS A 44 -7.80 15.51 10.23
N GLY A 45 -6.60 15.83 9.79
CA GLY A 45 -6.13 17.20 9.78
C GLY A 45 -6.91 18.12 8.86
N LEU A 46 -7.59 17.55 7.85
CA LEU A 46 -8.36 18.34 6.92
C LEU A 46 -9.49 19.11 7.57
N GLY A 47 -10.01 18.57 8.66
CA GLY A 47 -11.11 19.24 9.36
C GLY A 47 -10.74 20.60 9.93
N LYS A 48 -9.43 20.88 10.06
CA LYS A 48 -8.97 22.13 10.60
C LYS A 48 -8.69 23.15 9.52
N LEU A 49 -8.79 22.76 8.26
CA LEU A 49 -8.49 23.65 7.14
C LEU A 49 -9.75 24.32 6.63
N ASP A 50 -9.57 25.43 5.91
CA ASP A 50 -10.69 26.09 5.30
C ASP A 50 -11.25 25.22 4.17
N PRO A 51 -12.49 25.45 3.74
CA PRO A 51 -13.13 24.57 2.76
C PRO A 51 -12.38 24.41 1.46
N GLU A 52 -11.78 25.47 0.96
CA GLU A 52 -11.04 25.39 -0.29
C GLU A 52 -9.78 24.56 -0.17
N THR A 53 -8.99 24.84 0.86
CA THR A 53 -7.76 24.10 1.11
C THR A 53 -8.09 22.64 1.41
N ARG A 54 -9.15 22.41 2.19
CA ARG A 54 -9.56 21.06 2.52
C ARG A 54 -9.91 20.27 1.27
N LYS A 55 -10.60 20.89 0.32
CA LYS A 55 -10.95 20.22 -0.92
C LYS A 55 -9.72 19.84 -1.72
N THR A 56 -8.79 20.79 -1.85
CA THR A 56 -7.55 20.57 -2.60
C THR A 56 -6.70 19.49 -1.94
N GLU A 57 -6.48 19.63 -0.64
CA GLU A 57 -5.65 18.66 0.08
C GLU A 57 -6.32 17.31 0.17
N GLY A 58 -7.62 17.25 0.28
CA GLY A 58 -8.37 16.02 0.28
C GLY A 58 -8.17 15.25 -1.03
N ALA A 59 -8.20 15.96 -2.16
CA ALA A 59 -7.97 15.34 -3.45
C ALA A 59 -6.55 14.77 -3.54
N ARG A 60 -5.57 15.53 -3.05
CA ARG A 60 -4.18 15.08 -3.06
C ARG A 60 -3.97 13.86 -2.17
N ILE A 61 -4.58 13.88 -0.98
CA ILE A 61 -4.48 12.76 -0.05
C ILE A 61 -5.15 11.53 -0.64
N ASN A 62 -6.29 11.70 -1.30
CA ASN A 62 -6.97 10.59 -1.94
C ASN A 62 -6.13 9.99 -3.06
N GLN A 63 -5.44 10.82 -3.83
CA GLN A 63 -4.54 10.32 -4.86
C GLN A 63 -3.38 9.55 -4.25
N ALA A 64 -2.80 10.08 -3.17
CA ALA A 64 -1.73 9.40 -2.47
C ALA A 64 -2.21 8.05 -1.91
N LYS A 65 -3.41 8.06 -1.35
CA LYS A 65 -4.01 6.84 -0.81
C LYS A 65 -4.17 5.80 -1.92
N SER A 66 -4.65 6.21 -3.08
CA SER A 66 -4.81 5.30 -4.21
C SER A 66 -3.49 4.70 -4.65
N ARG A 67 -2.44 5.51 -4.69
CA ARG A 67 -1.11 5.03 -5.05
C ARG A 67 -0.58 4.02 -4.02
N VAL A 68 -0.81 4.30 -2.75
CA VAL A 68 -0.40 3.39 -1.69
C VAL A 68 -1.17 2.08 -1.80
N GLU A 69 -2.47 2.16 -2.07
CA GLU A 69 -3.29 0.97 -2.24
C GLU A 69 -2.87 0.16 -3.47
N GLU A 70 -2.52 0.83 -4.54
CA GLU A 70 -2.03 0.17 -5.74
C GLU A 70 -0.73 -0.57 -5.45
N ALA A 71 0.20 0.06 -4.73
CA ALA A 71 1.45 -0.56 -4.35
C ALA A 71 1.20 -1.77 -3.44
N LEU A 72 0.25 -1.62 -2.52
CA LEU A 72 -0.14 -2.71 -1.63
C LEU A 72 -0.69 -3.88 -2.41
N THR A 73 -1.62 -3.62 -3.32
CA THR A 73 -2.25 -4.66 -4.13
C THR A 73 -1.23 -5.35 -5.03
N ALA A 74 -0.35 -4.57 -5.65
CA ALA A 74 0.70 -5.11 -6.51
C ALA A 74 1.63 -6.02 -5.71
N ARG A 75 2.00 -5.59 -4.50
CA ARG A 75 2.89 -6.40 -3.67
C ARG A 75 2.19 -7.66 -3.18
N ARG A 76 0.93 -7.53 -2.80
CA ARG A 76 0.13 -8.67 -2.36
C ARG A 76 0.03 -9.70 -3.47
N GLN A 77 -0.19 -9.25 -4.69
CA GLN A 77 -0.28 -10.11 -5.84
C GLN A 77 1.07 -10.78 -6.11
N ALA A 78 2.16 -10.03 -6.01
CA ALA A 78 3.50 -10.58 -6.20
C ALA A 78 3.82 -11.65 -5.16
N LEU A 79 3.44 -11.43 -3.91
CA LEU A 79 3.66 -12.42 -2.86
C LEU A 79 2.81 -13.66 -3.09
N ALA A 80 1.58 -13.48 -3.53
CA ALA A 80 0.70 -14.60 -3.83
C ALA A 80 1.23 -15.39 -5.02
N ASP A 81 1.70 -14.70 -6.04
CA ASP A 81 2.26 -15.34 -7.22
C ASP A 81 3.54 -16.11 -6.87
N ALA A 82 4.37 -15.54 -6.01
CA ALA A 82 5.60 -16.20 -5.59
C ALA A 82 5.29 -17.51 -4.84
N LEU A 83 4.30 -17.49 -3.97
CA LEU A 83 3.88 -18.66 -3.26
C LEU A 83 3.29 -19.69 -4.20
N MET A 84 2.45 -19.23 -5.12
CA MET A 84 1.82 -20.10 -6.07
C MET A 84 2.84 -20.71 -7.02
N ASN A 85 3.80 -19.92 -7.49
CA ASN A 85 4.84 -20.39 -8.36
C ASN A 85 5.73 -21.44 -7.67
N ALA A 86 6.04 -21.24 -6.40
CA ALA A 86 6.82 -22.19 -5.66
C ALA A 86 6.07 -23.52 -5.54
N ARG A 87 4.79 -23.46 -5.30
CA ARG A 87 3.97 -24.64 -5.19
C ARG A 87 3.81 -25.35 -6.53
N LEU A 88 3.55 -24.56 -7.57
CA LEU A 88 3.38 -25.09 -8.90
C LEU A 88 4.66 -25.71 -9.44
N ALA A 89 5.78 -25.13 -9.11
CA ALA A 89 7.05 -25.68 -9.54
C ALA A 89 7.24 -27.09 -9.01
N ALA A 90 6.79 -27.33 -7.81
CA ALA A 90 6.87 -28.66 -7.23
C ALA A 90 5.92 -29.62 -7.91
N GLU A 91 4.74 -29.16 -8.26
CA GLU A 91 3.72 -29.98 -8.87
C GLU A 91 3.86 -30.07 -10.37
N ALA A 92 4.36 -29.05 -10.96
CA ALA A 92 4.42 -28.95 -12.37
C ALA A 92 5.26 -30.00 -13.01
N ILE A 93 6.11 -30.54 -12.28
CA ILE A 93 6.92 -31.60 -12.75
C ILE A 93 6.07 -32.72 -13.21
N ASP A 94 5.00 -32.95 -12.55
CA ASP A 94 4.14 -33.96 -12.88
C ASP A 94 3.34 -33.66 -13.99
N VAL A 95 2.85 -32.59 -13.98
CA VAL A 95 1.90 -32.28 -14.81
C VAL A 95 2.27 -32.13 -16.10
N THR A 96 3.23 -31.62 -16.16
CA THR A 96 3.45 -31.30 -17.33
C THR A 96 3.33 -32.13 -18.35
N LEU A 97 3.32 -32.79 -18.26
CA LEU A 97 3.15 -33.41 -19.21
C LEU A 97 2.38 -33.62 -19.81
N PRO A 98 2.17 -33.75 -20.38
CA PRO A 98 1.52 -34.20 -21.32
C PRO A 98 1.41 -33.76 -22.19
#